data_e774ee5cb150823556023c06f1dc14a4
#
_entry.id   e774ee5cb150823556023c06f1dc14a4
#
_cell.length_a   1.000
_cell.length_b   1.000
_cell.length_c   1.000
_cell.angle_alpha   90.00
_cell.angle_beta   90.00
_cell.angle_gamma   90.00
#
_symmetry.space_group_name_H-M   'P 1'
#
loop_
_entity.id
_entity.type
_entity.pdbx_description
1 polymer ?
#
loop_
_entity_poly.entity_id
_entity_poly.type
_entity_poly.pdbx_seq_one_letter_code
_entity_poly.pdbx_strand_id
1 'polypeptide(L)'
;DQTDTDLEEGAMKVILVNGSPHPYGCTYTALMEMANTLNAEGIETEIFQIGTEPLAGCIACQNCAKTGRCVFDDRVNEFLDIAGSADGFVFGTPVHYASAAGALVSFMDRAFYTDLRSGRQLFYLKPAACVVSARRAGTTATFDQINKYFTISQMPVISSRYWNMVHGHTPEDVKKDLEGLQTMRILARNMAWFLKCKEAGIKAGVPFPEREEITFTNFIR
;
A
#
# COMPACT_ATOMS: atom_id res chain seq x y z
N ASP A 1 0.22 -44.32 9.48
CA ASP A 1 -0.28 -43.14 10.21
C ASP A 1 0.30 -41.90 9.57
N GLN A 2 -0.40 -41.39 8.59
CA GLN A 2 -0.17 -40.08 8.01
C GLN A 2 -0.92 -39.08 8.89
N THR A 3 -0.19 -38.32 9.69
CA THR A 3 -0.72 -37.12 10.33
C THR A 3 -0.75 -36.03 9.25
N ASP A 4 -1.92 -35.84 8.62
CA ASP A 4 -2.27 -34.63 7.92
C ASP A 4 -2.17 -33.48 8.94
N THR A 5 -1.09 -32.72 8.90
CA THR A 5 -1.07 -31.40 9.48
C THR A 5 -1.82 -30.50 8.49
N ASP A 6 -3.12 -30.36 8.72
CA ASP A 6 -3.92 -29.26 8.19
C ASP A 6 -3.24 -27.97 8.62
N LEU A 7 -2.43 -27.41 7.74
CA LEU A 7 -2.04 -26.01 7.83
C LEU A 7 -3.36 -25.23 7.65
N GLU A 8 -3.87 -24.66 8.72
CA GLU A 8 -4.96 -23.69 8.63
C GLU A 8 -4.54 -22.64 7.59
N GLU A 9 -5.17 -22.68 6.44
CA GLU A 9 -4.96 -21.67 5.40
C GLU A 9 -5.44 -20.33 5.95
N GLY A 10 -4.52 -19.51 6.42
CA GLY A 10 -4.83 -18.15 6.82
C GLY A 10 -5.38 -17.40 5.60
N ALA A 11 -6.53 -16.73 5.75
CA ALA A 11 -7.09 -15.93 4.68
C ALA A 11 -6.08 -14.85 4.22
N MET A 12 -5.92 -14.67 2.90
CA MET A 12 -5.08 -13.61 2.35
C MET A 12 -5.57 -12.24 2.82
N LYS A 13 -4.64 -11.34 3.17
CA LYS A 13 -4.95 -10.05 3.78
C LYS A 13 -4.34 -8.88 3.02
N VAL A 14 -5.13 -7.83 2.81
CA VAL A 14 -4.69 -6.54 2.26
C VAL A 14 -4.85 -5.44 3.30
N ILE A 15 -3.77 -4.70 3.57
CA ILE A 15 -3.82 -3.50 4.41
C ILE A 15 -4.02 -2.28 3.51
N LEU A 16 -5.08 -1.51 3.81
CA LEU A 16 -5.40 -0.26 3.12
C LEU A 16 -5.04 0.92 4.03
N VAL A 17 -3.99 1.65 3.67
CA VAL A 17 -3.49 2.79 4.43
C VAL A 17 -4.28 4.04 4.05
N ASN A 18 -5.00 4.63 5.00
CA ASN A 18 -5.66 5.92 4.80
C ASN A 18 -4.72 7.07 5.20
N GLY A 19 -4.14 7.72 4.19
CA GLY A 19 -3.26 8.88 4.32
C GLY A 19 -3.97 10.22 4.48
N SER A 20 -5.30 10.21 4.54
CA SER A 20 -6.08 11.41 4.82
C SER A 20 -6.12 11.71 6.32
N PRO A 21 -6.04 12.99 6.74
CA PRO A 21 -6.30 13.37 8.13
C PRO A 21 -7.75 13.13 8.55
N HIS A 22 -8.67 12.98 7.57
CA HIS A 22 -10.08 12.70 7.82
C HIS A 22 -10.34 11.18 7.80
N PRO A 23 -10.63 10.55 8.95
CA PRO A 23 -10.78 9.10 9.03
C PRO A 23 -11.95 8.56 8.19
N TYR A 24 -12.96 9.38 7.92
CA TYR A 24 -14.16 9.00 7.14
C TYR A 24 -14.40 9.95 5.96
N GLY A 25 -13.31 10.51 5.37
CA GLY A 25 -13.38 11.46 4.26
C GLY A 25 -13.47 10.79 2.89
N CYS A 26 -13.20 11.56 1.83
CA CYS A 26 -13.25 11.10 0.43
C CYS A 26 -12.30 9.93 0.16
N THR A 27 -11.07 9.98 0.68
CA THR A 27 -10.09 8.90 0.54
C THR A 27 -10.60 7.62 1.19
N TYR A 28 -11.12 7.70 2.41
CA TYR A 28 -11.71 6.57 3.11
C TYR A 28 -12.87 5.95 2.33
N THR A 29 -13.74 6.78 1.74
CA THR A 29 -14.87 6.29 0.92
C THR A 29 -14.39 5.45 -0.26
N ALA A 30 -13.32 5.88 -0.94
CA ALA A 30 -12.70 5.11 -2.02
C ALA A 30 -12.05 3.80 -1.52
N LEU A 31 -11.33 3.86 -0.39
CA LEU A 31 -10.72 2.68 0.22
C LEU A 31 -11.76 1.66 0.69
N MET A 32 -12.89 2.12 1.23
CA MET A 32 -14.00 1.25 1.64
C MET A 32 -14.68 0.55 0.45
N GLU A 33 -14.80 1.21 -0.71
CA GLU A 33 -15.30 0.56 -1.92
C GLU A 33 -14.37 -0.59 -2.35
N MET A 34 -13.04 -0.38 -2.24
CA MET A 34 -12.07 -1.45 -2.48
C MET A 34 -12.16 -2.55 -1.41
N ALA A 35 -12.20 -2.19 -0.14
CA ALA A 35 -12.26 -3.15 0.97
C ALA A 35 -13.49 -4.05 0.86
N ASN A 36 -14.67 -3.47 0.61
CA ASN A 36 -15.90 -4.24 0.42
C ASN A 36 -15.79 -5.20 -0.78
N THR A 37 -15.15 -4.77 -1.87
CA THR A 37 -14.97 -5.61 -3.05
C THR A 37 -13.94 -6.72 -2.78
N LEU A 38 -12.82 -6.43 -2.12
CA LEU A 38 -11.82 -7.43 -1.73
C LEU A 38 -12.42 -8.49 -0.80
N ASN A 39 -13.20 -8.05 0.21
CA ASN A 39 -13.87 -8.97 1.13
C ASN A 39 -14.88 -9.87 0.39
N ALA A 40 -15.62 -9.33 -0.59
CA ALA A 40 -16.52 -10.13 -1.44
C ALA A 40 -15.76 -11.14 -2.32
N GLU A 41 -14.50 -10.89 -2.62
CA GLU A 41 -13.60 -11.81 -3.33
C GLU A 41 -12.86 -12.79 -2.38
N GLY A 42 -13.17 -12.76 -1.08
CA GLY A 42 -12.57 -13.66 -0.08
C GLY A 42 -11.19 -13.21 0.42
N ILE A 43 -10.84 -11.94 0.25
CA ILE A 43 -9.59 -11.34 0.76
C ILE A 43 -9.91 -10.50 1.99
N GLU A 44 -9.29 -10.80 3.12
CA GLU A 44 -9.43 -9.98 4.33
C GLU A 44 -8.85 -8.59 4.15
N THR A 45 -9.46 -7.62 4.78
CA THR A 45 -9.00 -6.23 4.70
C THR A 45 -8.88 -5.56 6.06
N GLU A 46 -7.85 -4.73 6.21
CA GLU A 46 -7.67 -3.86 7.36
C GLU A 46 -7.41 -2.43 6.91
N ILE A 47 -8.16 -1.46 7.44
CA ILE A 47 -7.91 -0.03 7.22
C ILE A 47 -6.94 0.47 8.29
N PHE A 48 -5.75 0.88 7.87
CA PHE A 48 -4.77 1.52 8.73
C PHE A 48 -4.84 3.04 8.56
N GLN A 49 -5.33 3.75 9.58
CA GLN A 49 -5.42 5.20 9.60
C GLN A 49 -4.10 5.80 10.10
N ILE A 50 -3.42 6.66 9.32
CA ILE A 50 -2.19 7.32 9.79
C ILE A 50 -2.45 8.40 10.84
N GLY A 51 -3.67 8.94 10.91
CA GLY A 51 -4.09 9.91 11.91
C GLY A 51 -3.76 11.35 11.57
N THR A 52 -3.87 12.21 12.59
CA THR A 52 -3.64 13.66 12.51
C THR A 52 -2.41 14.12 13.28
N GLU A 53 -1.79 13.23 14.05
CA GLU A 53 -0.57 13.55 14.79
C GLU A 53 0.57 13.91 13.83
N PRO A 54 1.42 14.87 14.17
CA PRO A 54 2.54 15.25 13.33
C PRO A 54 3.49 14.09 13.08
N LEU A 55 3.71 13.77 11.80
CA LEU A 55 4.69 12.78 11.38
C LEU A 55 5.93 13.48 10.81
N ALA A 56 7.06 13.30 11.49
CA ALA A 56 8.34 13.79 10.98
C ALA A 56 8.73 13.05 9.70
N GLY A 57 9.38 13.74 8.76
CA GLY A 57 10.05 13.12 7.62
C GLY A 57 11.25 12.27 8.05
N CYS A 58 11.81 11.49 7.12
CA CYS A 58 13.03 10.74 7.37
C CYS A 58 14.22 11.70 7.58
N ILE A 59 14.93 11.55 8.70
CA ILE A 59 16.12 12.35 9.03
C ILE A 59 17.43 11.65 8.66
N ALA A 60 17.37 10.57 7.91
CA ALA A 60 18.52 9.78 7.44
C ALA A 60 19.51 9.33 8.54
N CYS A 61 19.03 9.13 9.77
CA CYS A 61 19.85 8.77 10.93
C CYS A 61 20.43 7.34 10.90
N GLN A 62 20.02 6.50 9.95
CA GLN A 62 20.44 5.10 9.78
C GLN A 62 20.10 4.17 10.97
N ASN A 63 19.28 4.60 11.93
CA ASN A 63 18.90 3.76 13.07
C ASN A 63 18.22 2.46 12.65
N CYS A 64 17.37 2.52 11.62
CA CYS A 64 16.63 1.38 11.11
C CYS A 64 17.52 0.25 10.58
N ALA A 65 18.74 0.56 10.07
CA ALA A 65 19.70 -0.46 9.64
C ALA A 65 20.25 -1.28 10.83
N LYS A 66 20.21 -0.74 12.04
CA LYS A 66 20.72 -1.39 13.25
C LYS A 66 19.64 -2.08 14.06
N THR A 67 18.46 -1.47 14.14
CA THR A 67 17.39 -1.89 15.05
C THR A 67 16.21 -2.54 14.36
N GLY A 68 16.10 -2.42 13.03
CA GLY A 68 14.93 -2.83 12.27
C GLY A 68 13.71 -1.91 12.43
N ARG A 69 13.86 -0.76 13.15
CA ARG A 69 12.76 0.16 13.48
C ARG A 69 13.17 1.61 13.18
N CYS A 70 12.20 2.44 12.85
CA CYS A 70 12.42 3.87 12.78
C CYS A 70 12.74 4.42 14.18
N VAL A 71 13.61 5.45 14.24
CA VAL A 71 13.96 6.09 15.52
C VAL A 71 12.79 6.81 16.17
N PHE A 72 11.84 7.29 15.37
CA PHE A 72 10.60 7.86 15.89
C PHE A 72 9.61 6.73 16.20
N ASP A 73 9.20 6.63 17.46
CA ASP A 73 8.22 5.62 17.90
C ASP A 73 6.81 6.17 17.75
N ASP A 74 6.24 5.95 16.55
CA ASP A 74 4.95 6.47 16.13
C ASP A 74 4.24 5.52 15.15
N ARG A 75 3.21 6.02 14.48
CA ARG A 75 2.38 5.26 13.53
C ARG A 75 3.16 4.50 12.45
N VAL A 76 4.39 4.94 12.12
CA VAL A 76 5.24 4.21 11.15
C VAL A 76 5.69 2.87 11.72
N ASN A 77 6.16 2.84 12.97
CA ASN A 77 6.57 1.59 13.61
C ASN A 77 5.37 0.65 13.86
N GLU A 78 4.23 1.19 14.27
CA GLU A 78 2.99 0.43 14.43
C GLU A 78 2.58 -0.26 13.12
N PHE A 79 2.65 0.45 12.01
CA PHE A 79 2.37 -0.12 10.69
C PHE A 79 3.38 -1.21 10.30
N LEU A 80 4.67 -0.98 10.53
CA LEU A 80 5.72 -1.96 10.24
C LEU A 80 5.57 -3.25 11.05
N ASP A 81 4.99 -3.17 12.24
CA ASP A 81 4.73 -4.35 13.08
C ASP A 81 3.64 -5.25 12.48
N ILE A 82 2.64 -4.68 11.81
CA ILE A 82 1.56 -5.43 11.17
C ILE A 82 1.79 -5.73 9.68
N ALA A 83 2.68 -4.98 9.00
CA ALA A 83 2.91 -5.09 7.55
C ALA A 83 3.40 -6.49 7.13
N GLY A 84 4.04 -7.22 8.04
CA GLY A 84 4.50 -8.59 7.80
C GLY A 84 3.35 -9.55 7.50
N SER A 85 2.20 -9.37 8.14
CA SER A 85 1.02 -10.22 7.99
C SER A 85 0.19 -9.95 6.74
N ALA A 86 0.49 -8.88 5.99
CA ALA A 86 -0.26 -8.54 4.78
C ALA A 86 0.32 -9.24 3.55
N ASP A 87 -0.54 -9.62 2.63
CA ASP A 87 -0.20 -10.17 1.31
C ASP A 87 -0.18 -9.09 0.23
N GLY A 88 -0.82 -7.94 0.48
CA GLY A 88 -0.85 -6.80 -0.41
C GLY A 88 -1.18 -5.49 0.30
N PHE A 89 -0.99 -4.37 -0.40
CA PHE A 89 -1.15 -3.03 0.18
C PHE A 89 -1.89 -2.09 -0.76
N VAL A 90 -2.69 -1.21 -0.18
CA VAL A 90 -3.28 -0.06 -0.87
C VAL A 90 -2.95 1.21 -0.10
N PHE A 91 -2.40 2.22 -0.77
CA PHE A 91 -2.10 3.51 -0.14
C PHE A 91 -3.04 4.56 -0.70
N GLY A 92 -3.94 5.06 0.14
CA GLY A 92 -4.90 6.09 -0.21
C GLY A 92 -4.45 7.47 0.24
N THR A 93 -4.59 8.49 -0.62
CA THR A 93 -4.23 9.88 -0.32
C THR A 93 -5.20 10.86 -0.94
N PRO A 94 -5.52 11.96 -0.25
CA PRO A 94 -6.08 13.12 -0.93
C PRO A 94 -4.98 13.88 -1.68
N VAL A 95 -5.37 14.66 -2.69
CA VAL A 95 -4.52 15.75 -3.19
C VAL A 95 -4.63 16.92 -2.22
N HIS A 96 -3.56 17.19 -1.49
CA HIS A 96 -3.47 18.36 -0.61
C HIS A 96 -2.64 19.44 -1.26
N TYR A 97 -3.29 20.53 -1.66
CA TYR A 97 -2.70 21.68 -2.32
C TYR A 97 -2.04 21.28 -3.66
N ALA A 98 -0.82 20.73 -3.65
CA ALA A 98 -0.03 20.46 -4.86
C ALA A 98 0.17 18.97 -5.18
N SER A 99 0.12 18.07 -4.17
CA SER A 99 0.48 16.65 -4.32
C SER A 99 -0.18 15.78 -3.25
N ALA A 100 0.33 14.58 -3.04
CA ALA A 100 -0.09 13.71 -1.95
C ALA A 100 -0.01 14.41 -0.59
N ALA A 101 -0.87 14.03 0.35
CA ALA A 101 -0.80 14.53 1.72
C ALA A 101 0.60 14.37 2.30
N GLY A 102 1.20 15.46 2.81
CA GLY A 102 2.57 15.47 3.31
C GLY A 102 2.80 14.44 4.43
N ALA A 103 1.80 14.21 5.28
CA ALA A 103 1.86 13.18 6.31
C ALA A 103 2.01 11.77 5.70
N LEU A 104 1.30 11.45 4.60
CA LEU A 104 1.47 10.17 3.93
C LEU A 104 2.86 10.05 3.30
N VAL A 105 3.38 11.11 2.68
CA VAL A 105 4.74 11.09 2.09
C VAL A 105 5.78 10.83 3.19
N SER A 106 5.72 11.56 4.31
CA SER A 106 6.61 11.34 5.46
C SER A 106 6.50 9.92 6.02
N PHE A 107 5.28 9.40 6.09
CA PHE A 107 5.00 8.05 6.53
C PHE A 107 5.65 7.00 5.58
N MET A 108 5.43 7.14 4.28
CA MET A 108 5.95 6.21 3.28
C MET A 108 7.47 6.27 3.18
N ASP A 109 8.07 7.47 3.17
CA ASP A 109 9.53 7.63 3.18
C ASP A 109 10.16 6.84 4.32
N ARG A 110 9.58 6.91 5.51
CA ARG A 110 10.10 6.22 6.68
C ARG A 110 9.80 4.73 6.68
N ALA A 111 8.59 4.32 6.31
CA ALA A 111 8.20 2.92 6.28
C ALA A 111 9.03 2.12 5.26
N PHE A 112 9.08 2.61 4.03
CA PHE A 112 9.79 1.93 2.94
C PHE A 112 11.32 1.97 3.13
N TYR A 113 11.87 3.10 3.61
CA TYR A 113 13.28 3.17 3.91
C TYR A 113 13.69 2.28 5.08
N THR A 114 12.84 2.15 6.11
CA THR A 114 13.09 1.23 7.22
C THR A 114 13.10 -0.22 6.75
N ASP A 115 12.16 -0.63 5.91
CA ASP A 115 12.13 -1.98 5.34
C ASP A 115 13.39 -2.27 4.51
N LEU A 116 13.74 -1.35 3.61
CA LEU A 116 14.95 -1.46 2.79
C LEU A 116 16.22 -1.61 3.64
N ARG A 117 16.39 -0.76 4.66
CA ARG A 117 17.62 -0.71 5.47
C ARG A 117 17.71 -1.84 6.50
N SER A 118 16.58 -2.34 6.96
CA SER A 118 16.54 -3.47 7.91
C SER A 118 16.63 -4.84 7.23
N GLY A 119 16.36 -4.92 5.93
CA GLY A 119 16.31 -6.16 5.18
C GLY A 119 15.10 -7.05 5.52
N ARG A 120 14.05 -6.52 6.17
CA ARG A 120 12.87 -7.30 6.60
C ARG A 120 12.03 -7.80 5.43
N GLN A 121 12.08 -7.12 4.28
CA GLN A 121 11.37 -7.50 3.05
C GLN A 121 9.84 -7.53 3.21
N LEU A 122 9.30 -6.61 3.98
CA LEU A 122 7.86 -6.53 4.26
C LEU A 122 7.02 -6.25 3.00
N PHE A 123 7.63 -5.58 2.00
CA PHE A 123 6.95 -5.15 0.77
C PHE A 123 7.33 -5.95 -0.46
N TYR A 124 8.46 -6.64 -0.44
CA TYR A 124 9.00 -7.34 -1.60
C TYR A 124 8.02 -8.35 -2.21
N LEU A 125 7.75 -8.22 -3.52
CA LEU A 125 6.82 -9.05 -4.32
C LEU A 125 5.38 -9.11 -3.76
N LYS A 126 5.00 -8.21 -2.86
CA LYS A 126 3.59 -8.04 -2.47
C LYS A 126 2.94 -7.01 -3.40
N PRO A 127 1.75 -7.29 -3.97
CA PRO A 127 1.08 -6.34 -4.85
C PRO A 127 0.70 -5.07 -4.11
N ALA A 128 0.79 -3.95 -4.80
CA ALA A 128 0.40 -2.65 -4.25
C ALA A 128 -0.42 -1.82 -5.24
N ALA A 129 -1.22 -0.91 -4.71
CA ALA A 129 -1.94 0.08 -5.48
C ALA A 129 -2.01 1.41 -4.73
N CYS A 130 -2.02 2.51 -5.50
CA CYS A 130 -2.32 3.85 -5.01
C CYS A 130 -3.76 4.20 -5.34
N VAL A 131 -4.46 4.88 -4.42
CA VAL A 131 -5.79 5.47 -4.61
C VAL A 131 -5.71 6.96 -4.28
N VAL A 132 -6.18 7.80 -5.19
CA VAL A 132 -6.11 9.25 -5.03
C VAL A 132 -7.51 9.85 -5.02
N SER A 133 -7.80 10.70 -4.05
CA SER A 133 -9.02 11.50 -4.01
C SER A 133 -8.71 12.98 -4.23
N ALA A 134 -9.52 13.66 -5.01
CA ALA A 134 -9.40 15.10 -5.21
C ALA A 134 -10.76 15.73 -5.50
N ARG A 135 -10.87 17.01 -5.15
CA ARG A 135 -12.04 17.81 -5.59
C ARG A 135 -11.98 18.08 -7.10
N ARG A 136 -10.79 18.28 -7.68
CA ARG A 136 -10.63 18.68 -9.09
C ARG A 136 -9.39 18.07 -9.75
N ALA A 137 -8.23 18.70 -9.64
CA ALA A 137 -7.01 18.34 -10.37
C ALA A 137 -5.90 17.84 -9.43
N GLY A 138 -4.78 17.40 -10.00
CA GLY A 138 -3.58 16.96 -9.27
C GLY A 138 -3.50 15.44 -9.04
N THR A 139 -4.52 14.69 -9.41
CA THR A 139 -4.59 13.24 -9.17
C THR A 139 -3.51 12.47 -9.92
N THR A 140 -3.23 12.77 -11.18
CA THR A 140 -2.23 12.05 -12.00
C THR A 140 -0.81 12.25 -11.46
N ALA A 141 -0.42 13.47 -11.13
CA ALA A 141 0.91 13.74 -10.55
C ALA A 141 1.09 13.07 -9.19
N THR A 142 0.03 13.05 -8.38
CA THR A 142 0.02 12.35 -7.08
C THR A 142 0.10 10.83 -7.26
N PHE A 143 -0.64 10.29 -8.21
CA PHE A 143 -0.61 8.87 -8.57
C PHE A 143 0.80 8.43 -9.00
N ASP A 144 1.45 9.19 -9.88
CA ASP A 144 2.82 8.93 -10.31
C ASP A 144 3.82 8.99 -9.16
N GLN A 145 3.66 9.95 -8.26
CA GLN A 145 4.51 10.10 -7.07
C GLN A 145 4.46 8.84 -6.19
N ILE A 146 3.27 8.38 -5.86
CA ILE A 146 3.09 7.25 -4.93
C ILE A 146 3.52 5.92 -5.57
N ASN A 147 3.24 5.69 -6.85
CA ASN A 147 3.63 4.45 -7.53
C ASN A 147 5.16 4.24 -7.58
N LYS A 148 5.98 5.29 -7.46
CA LYS A 148 7.45 5.16 -7.39
C LYS A 148 7.91 4.40 -6.16
N TYR A 149 7.22 4.51 -5.04
CA TYR A 149 7.54 3.72 -3.84
C TYR A 149 7.39 2.22 -4.10
N PHE A 150 6.36 1.84 -4.84
CA PHE A 150 6.10 0.44 -5.14
C PHE A 150 7.14 -0.12 -6.12
N THR A 151 7.43 0.63 -7.18
CA THR A 151 8.38 0.16 -8.20
C THR A 151 9.79 0.01 -7.68
N ILE A 152 10.30 0.95 -6.87
CA ILE A 152 11.63 0.83 -6.26
C ILE A 152 11.71 -0.31 -5.23
N SER A 153 10.57 -0.67 -4.61
CA SER A 153 10.48 -1.75 -3.63
C SER A 153 10.16 -3.11 -4.26
N GLN A 154 10.20 -3.21 -5.59
CA GLN A 154 9.92 -4.42 -6.36
C GLN A 154 8.53 -5.01 -6.07
N MET A 155 7.54 -4.14 -5.85
CA MET A 155 6.15 -4.52 -5.66
C MET A 155 5.43 -4.52 -7.00
N PRO A 156 4.68 -5.57 -7.36
CA PRO A 156 3.79 -5.53 -8.51
C PRO A 156 2.73 -4.44 -8.34
N VAL A 157 2.71 -3.47 -9.26
CA VAL A 157 1.71 -2.39 -9.23
C VAL A 157 0.44 -2.87 -9.92
N ILE A 158 -0.65 -2.93 -9.17
CA ILE A 158 -1.94 -3.38 -9.70
C ILE A 158 -2.65 -2.21 -10.36
N SER A 159 -3.08 -2.43 -11.59
CA SER A 159 -3.83 -1.46 -12.39
C SER A 159 -5.34 -1.74 -12.36
N SER A 160 -6.13 -0.71 -12.66
CA SER A 160 -7.55 -0.79 -12.95
C SER A 160 -7.81 -0.51 -14.43
N ARG A 161 -9.07 -0.26 -14.81
CA ARG A 161 -9.44 0.17 -16.17
C ARG A 161 -9.02 1.60 -16.51
N TYR A 162 -8.74 2.41 -15.48
CA TYR A 162 -8.32 3.80 -15.56
C TYR A 162 -7.35 4.11 -14.40
N TRP A 163 -6.79 5.31 -14.34
CA TRP A 163 -5.98 5.73 -13.19
C TRP A 163 -6.82 5.75 -11.91
N ASN A 164 -6.25 5.26 -10.83
CA ASN A 164 -6.97 4.96 -9.59
C ASN A 164 -7.33 6.24 -8.82
N MET A 165 -8.37 6.93 -9.22
CA MET A 165 -8.81 8.18 -8.60
C MET A 165 -10.31 8.24 -8.44
N VAL A 166 -10.73 9.04 -7.46
CA VAL A 166 -12.12 9.46 -7.25
C VAL A 166 -12.18 10.97 -7.10
N HIS A 167 -13.30 11.55 -7.47
CA HIS A 167 -13.53 12.99 -7.36
C HIS A 167 -14.70 13.30 -6.44
N GLY A 168 -14.53 14.31 -5.58
CA GLY A 168 -15.54 14.81 -4.66
C GLY A 168 -14.94 15.76 -3.64
N HIS A 169 -15.77 16.65 -3.12
CA HIS A 169 -15.42 17.53 -2.00
C HIS A 169 -15.81 16.88 -0.67
N THR A 170 -16.87 16.09 -0.69
CA THR A 170 -17.40 15.34 0.45
C THR A 170 -17.48 13.85 0.11
N PRO A 171 -17.61 12.96 1.11
CA PRO A 171 -17.90 11.54 0.89
C PRO A 171 -19.15 11.31 0.03
N GLU A 172 -20.17 12.14 0.19
CA GLU A 172 -21.43 12.06 -0.58
C GLU A 172 -21.19 12.40 -2.06
N ASP A 173 -20.25 13.30 -2.38
CA ASP A 173 -19.89 13.58 -3.76
C ASP A 173 -19.11 12.41 -4.37
N VAL A 174 -18.18 11.81 -3.62
CA VAL A 174 -17.46 10.60 -4.08
C VAL A 174 -18.42 9.46 -4.40
N LYS A 175 -19.48 9.28 -3.61
CA LYS A 175 -20.53 8.28 -3.88
C LYS A 175 -21.28 8.53 -5.20
N LYS A 176 -21.25 9.76 -5.73
CA LYS A 176 -21.84 10.12 -7.03
C LYS A 176 -20.83 9.96 -8.19
N ASP A 177 -19.55 9.83 -7.89
CA ASP A 177 -18.50 9.53 -8.89
C ASP A 177 -18.55 8.03 -9.27
N LEU A 178 -19.55 7.68 -10.06
CA LEU A 178 -19.80 6.27 -10.43
C LEU A 178 -18.63 5.66 -11.19
N GLU A 179 -17.93 6.44 -12.01
CA GLU A 179 -16.75 5.98 -12.75
C GLU A 179 -15.55 5.74 -11.81
N GLY A 180 -15.31 6.67 -10.88
CA GLY A 180 -14.26 6.50 -9.86
C GLY A 180 -14.51 5.28 -8.99
N LEU A 181 -15.74 5.10 -8.49
CA LEU A 181 -16.10 3.91 -7.70
C LEU A 181 -16.02 2.61 -8.52
N GLN A 182 -16.39 2.63 -9.79
CA GLN A 182 -16.18 1.46 -10.67
C GLN A 182 -14.68 1.16 -10.82
N THR A 183 -13.85 2.19 -10.96
CA THR A 183 -12.40 2.04 -11.01
C THR A 183 -11.86 1.38 -9.75
N MET A 184 -12.37 1.75 -8.57
CA MET A 184 -11.99 1.11 -7.29
C MET A 184 -12.39 -0.36 -7.24
N ARG A 185 -13.61 -0.71 -7.67
CA ARG A 185 -14.06 -2.11 -7.69
C ARG A 185 -13.25 -2.98 -8.64
N ILE A 186 -12.93 -2.47 -9.84
CA ILE A 186 -12.10 -3.20 -10.81
C ILE A 186 -10.67 -3.37 -10.28
N LEU A 187 -10.10 -2.32 -9.67
CA LEU A 187 -8.79 -2.41 -9.03
C LEU A 187 -8.75 -3.51 -7.97
N ALA A 188 -9.77 -3.55 -7.12
CA ALA A 188 -9.87 -4.56 -6.06
C ALA A 188 -9.98 -5.98 -6.61
N ARG A 189 -10.79 -6.20 -7.66
CA ARG A 189 -10.89 -7.52 -8.32
C ARG A 189 -9.57 -7.93 -8.98
N ASN A 190 -8.89 -6.99 -9.64
CA ASN A 190 -7.58 -7.27 -10.25
C ASN A 190 -6.54 -7.64 -9.18
N MET A 191 -6.54 -6.95 -8.04
CA MET A 191 -5.67 -7.28 -6.90
C MET A 191 -6.01 -8.66 -6.32
N ALA A 192 -7.28 -8.96 -6.10
CA ALA A 192 -7.71 -10.26 -5.60
C ALA A 192 -7.31 -11.40 -6.57
N TRP A 193 -7.51 -11.20 -7.88
CA TRP A 193 -7.08 -12.17 -8.90
C TRP A 193 -5.57 -12.39 -8.86
N PHE A 194 -4.79 -11.32 -8.79
CA PHE A 194 -3.33 -11.41 -8.71
C PHE A 194 -2.87 -12.18 -7.46
N LEU A 195 -3.46 -11.89 -6.31
CA LEU A 195 -3.16 -12.58 -5.05
C LEU A 195 -3.46 -14.07 -5.14
N LYS A 196 -4.63 -14.44 -5.67
CA LYS A 196 -5.02 -15.84 -5.90
C LYS A 196 -4.07 -16.56 -6.87
N CYS A 197 -3.65 -15.89 -7.96
CA CYS A 197 -2.67 -16.44 -8.89
C CYS A 197 -1.30 -16.64 -8.25
N LYS A 198 -0.83 -15.67 -7.48
CA LYS A 198 0.43 -15.76 -6.73
C LYS A 198 0.40 -16.92 -5.75
N GLU A 199 -0.66 -17.04 -4.96
CA GLU A 199 -0.84 -18.13 -4.02
C GLU A 199 -0.85 -19.50 -4.72
N ALA A 200 -1.63 -19.63 -5.80
CA ALA A 200 -1.68 -20.85 -6.60
C ALA A 200 -0.30 -21.19 -7.20
N GLY A 201 0.45 -20.20 -7.66
CA GLY A 201 1.82 -20.38 -8.15
C GLY A 201 2.76 -20.92 -7.06
N ILE A 202 2.70 -20.33 -5.86
CA ILE A 202 3.50 -20.79 -4.71
C ILE A 202 3.13 -22.24 -4.35
N LYS A 203 1.84 -22.57 -4.25
CA LYS A 203 1.35 -23.92 -3.98
C LYS A 203 1.78 -24.93 -5.06
N ALA A 204 1.87 -24.49 -6.33
CA ALA A 204 2.37 -25.29 -7.43
C ALA A 204 3.90 -25.42 -7.49
N GLY A 205 4.63 -24.82 -6.55
CA GLY A 205 6.09 -24.91 -6.46
C GLY A 205 6.83 -23.93 -7.38
N VAL A 206 6.19 -22.88 -7.89
CA VAL A 206 6.89 -21.81 -8.63
C VAL A 206 7.86 -21.09 -7.69
N PRO A 207 9.18 -21.12 -7.95
CA PRO A 207 10.15 -20.51 -7.07
C PRO A 207 10.06 -18.98 -7.10
N PHE A 208 10.40 -18.33 -5.98
CA PHE A 208 10.63 -16.88 -6.01
C PHE A 208 11.86 -16.57 -6.90
N PRO A 209 11.89 -15.37 -7.52
CA PRO A 209 13.04 -14.93 -8.30
C PRO A 209 14.32 -14.98 -7.47
N GLU A 210 15.41 -15.43 -8.08
CA GLU A 210 16.73 -15.34 -7.49
C GLU A 210 17.09 -13.86 -7.25
N ARG A 211 17.68 -13.59 -6.10
CA ARG A 211 18.10 -12.23 -5.75
C ARG A 211 19.58 -12.05 -6.10
N GLU A 212 19.83 -11.08 -6.95
CA GLU A 212 21.18 -10.63 -7.21
C GLU A 212 21.71 -9.75 -6.08
N GLU A 213 23.01 -9.74 -5.87
CA GLU A 213 23.68 -8.78 -5.02
C GLU A 213 23.54 -7.36 -5.60
N ILE A 214 23.13 -6.41 -4.75
CA ILE A 214 22.86 -5.04 -5.21
C ILE A 214 24.17 -4.33 -5.56
N THR A 215 24.32 -3.92 -6.81
CA THR A 215 25.43 -3.09 -7.26
C THR A 215 25.06 -1.61 -7.13
N PHE A 216 25.89 -0.86 -6.39
CA PHE A 216 25.77 0.58 -6.29
C PHE A 216 26.80 1.28 -7.16
N THR A 217 26.36 2.25 -7.96
CA THR A 217 27.25 3.13 -8.72
C THR A 217 27.19 4.55 -8.17
N ASN A 218 28.32 5.22 -8.14
CA ASN A 218 28.43 6.62 -7.78
C ASN A 218 28.79 7.41 -9.05
N PHE A 219 27.97 8.41 -9.41
CA PHE A 219 28.23 9.28 -10.57
C PHE A 219 29.36 10.30 -10.34
N ILE A 220 29.77 10.49 -9.09
CA ILE A 220 30.92 11.32 -8.73
C ILE A 220 32.16 10.40 -8.76
N ARG A 221 33.02 10.66 -9.73
CA ARG A 221 34.30 9.91 -9.92
C ARG A 221 35.47 10.78 -9.54
#